data_9473f5c867f44e0eac2fce84e375664a
#
_entry.id   9473f5c867f44e0eac2fce84e375664a
#
_cell.length_a   1.000
_cell.length_b   1.000
_cell.length_c   1.000
_cell.angle_alpha   90.00
_cell.angle_beta   90.00
_cell.angle_gamma   90.00
#
_symmetry.space_group_name_H-M   'P 1'
#
loop_
_entity.id
_entity.type
_entity.pdbx_description
1 polymer ?
#
loop_
_entity_poly.entity_id
_entity_poly.type
_entity_poly.pdbx_seq_one_letter_code
_entity_poly.pdbx_strand_id
1 'polypeptide(L)'
;MAKAANVRSSDGRRPGGGGRTASVSAPSPAADTDRTWTAVLIEYERTQVSIARFDDHRQRARAWLVSLLTATAAISIQQAEPVLSLLAPVVAMVFFLLEMIYMSQEELLIEHSNQLESTIDTLRTTPGAEVAGYQFGFGRVFVRHRFRPLAIWRLIADREHVTWFYGGVVVAMVTFVVLAFTTS
;
A
#
# COMPACT_ATOMS: atom_id res chain seq x y z
N MET A 1 34.76 26.06 -37.10
CA MET A 1 36.00 26.77 -36.79
C MET A 1 36.37 26.53 -35.34
N ALA A 2 37.52 25.85 -35.19
CA ALA A 2 38.60 25.99 -34.20
C ALA A 2 38.17 25.76 -32.72
N LYS A 3 38.85 25.04 -31.89
CA LYS A 3 40.26 24.81 -31.76
C LYS A 3 40.51 23.71 -30.74
N ALA A 4 41.23 22.70 -31.11
CA ALA A 4 41.78 21.69 -30.23
C ALA A 4 42.78 22.31 -29.26
N ALA A 5 42.72 21.98 -27.98
CA ALA A 5 43.78 22.23 -27.03
C ALA A 5 44.25 20.90 -26.43
N ASN A 6 45.42 20.52 -26.90
CA ASN A 6 46.27 19.45 -26.46
C ASN A 6 46.89 19.81 -25.10
N VAL A 7 46.69 19.02 -24.08
CA VAL A 7 47.41 19.14 -22.81
C VAL A 7 48.10 17.83 -22.47
N ARG A 8 49.41 17.97 -22.43
CA ARG A 8 50.48 17.01 -22.22
C ARG A 8 50.29 16.13 -20.98
N SER A 9 50.58 14.87 -21.20
CA SER A 9 51.04 13.85 -20.28
C SER A 9 52.16 14.36 -19.37
N SER A 10 51.95 14.29 -18.07
CA SER A 10 53.03 14.32 -17.08
C SER A 10 53.11 12.94 -16.42
N ASP A 11 54.12 12.23 -16.83
CA ASP A 11 54.64 10.99 -16.28
C ASP A 11 55.04 11.22 -14.80
N GLY A 12 54.19 10.73 -13.88
CA GLY A 12 54.45 10.77 -12.45
C GLY A 12 54.59 9.34 -11.91
N ARG A 13 55.81 8.80 -12.02
CA ARG A 13 56.23 7.61 -11.27
C ARG A 13 55.83 7.74 -9.79
N ARG A 14 54.86 7.00 -9.35
CA ARG A 14 54.58 6.77 -7.92
C ARG A 14 55.44 5.60 -7.42
N PRO A 15 56.21 5.79 -6.35
CA PRO A 15 56.96 4.71 -5.72
C PRO A 15 56.03 3.71 -5.07
N GLY A 16 56.43 2.44 -5.15
CA GLY A 16 55.71 1.27 -4.67
C GLY A 16 55.26 1.39 -3.21
N GLY A 17 53.99 1.63 -3.05
CA GLY A 17 53.27 1.39 -1.78
C GLY A 17 52.84 -0.07 -1.76
N GLY A 18 53.51 -0.87 -0.94
CA GLY A 18 53.09 -2.26 -0.64
C GLY A 18 51.65 -2.30 -0.15
N GLY A 19 50.73 -2.52 -1.08
CA GLY A 19 49.33 -2.72 -0.76
C GLY A 19 49.20 -3.98 0.08
N ARG A 20 49.12 -3.83 1.40
CA ARG A 20 48.45 -4.84 2.23
C ARG A 20 47.04 -4.95 1.69
N THR A 21 46.83 -5.92 0.82
CA THR A 21 45.49 -6.43 0.57
C THR A 21 44.96 -6.93 1.89
N ALA A 22 44.23 -6.07 2.62
CA ALA A 22 43.43 -6.51 3.74
C ALA A 22 42.54 -7.61 3.18
N SER A 23 42.86 -8.85 3.51
CA SER A 23 41.99 -9.97 3.21
C SER A 23 40.67 -9.67 3.93
N VAL A 24 39.67 -9.20 3.16
CA VAL A 24 38.30 -9.09 3.65
C VAL A 24 37.88 -10.53 3.95
N SER A 25 38.00 -10.91 5.23
CA SER A 25 37.54 -12.20 5.70
C SER A 25 36.09 -12.35 5.28
N ALA A 26 35.77 -13.41 4.55
CA ALA A 26 34.39 -13.72 4.21
C ALA A 26 33.54 -13.72 5.49
N PRO A 27 32.36 -13.11 5.49
CA PRO A 27 31.49 -13.07 6.66
C PRO A 27 31.20 -14.51 7.12
N SER A 28 31.26 -14.72 8.43
CA SER A 28 30.93 -16.02 9.01
C SER A 28 29.47 -16.37 8.68
N PRO A 29 29.13 -17.63 8.36
CA PRO A 29 27.74 -18.06 8.11
C PRO A 29 26.78 -17.68 9.24
N ALA A 30 27.24 -17.65 10.49
CA ALA A 30 26.45 -17.22 11.63
C ALA A 30 26.11 -15.72 11.57
N ALA A 31 27.04 -14.87 11.12
CA ALA A 31 26.79 -13.43 10.97
C ALA A 31 25.81 -13.12 9.82
N ASP A 32 25.74 -13.95 8.82
CA ASP A 32 24.81 -13.81 7.70
C ASP A 32 23.37 -14.22 8.09
N THR A 33 23.25 -15.29 8.89
CA THR A 33 21.95 -15.72 9.45
C THR A 33 21.36 -14.64 10.38
N ASP A 34 22.19 -14.01 11.21
CA ASP A 34 21.76 -12.96 12.15
C ASP A 34 21.28 -11.70 11.40
N ARG A 35 21.96 -11.34 10.31
CA ARG A 35 21.54 -10.24 9.43
C ARG A 35 20.22 -10.54 8.74
N THR A 36 20.04 -11.74 8.24
CA THR A 36 18.80 -12.17 7.56
C THR A 36 17.65 -12.14 8.55
N TRP A 37 17.83 -12.68 9.75
CA TRP A 37 16.85 -12.64 10.83
C TRP A 37 16.41 -11.21 11.16
N THR A 38 17.37 -10.32 11.37
CA THR A 38 17.09 -8.91 11.67
C THR A 38 16.35 -8.22 10.54
N ALA A 39 16.73 -8.49 9.28
CA ALA A 39 16.07 -7.90 8.10
C ALA A 39 14.62 -8.35 7.98
N VAL A 40 14.33 -9.63 8.19
CA VAL A 40 12.96 -10.19 8.14
C VAL A 40 12.08 -9.59 9.25
N LEU A 41 12.60 -9.45 10.47
CA LEU A 41 11.84 -8.83 11.57
C LEU A 41 11.52 -7.36 11.29
N ILE A 42 12.47 -6.59 10.78
CA ILE A 42 12.25 -5.18 10.41
C ILE A 42 11.19 -5.08 9.29
N GLU A 43 11.24 -5.96 8.30
CA GLU A 43 10.27 -5.96 7.21
C GLU A 43 8.88 -6.35 7.72
N TYR A 44 8.79 -7.33 8.62
CA TYR A 44 7.54 -7.71 9.26
C TYR A 44 6.92 -6.55 10.04
N GLU A 45 7.71 -5.88 10.90
CA GLU A 45 7.25 -4.70 11.65
C GLU A 45 6.74 -3.59 10.74
N ARG A 46 7.48 -3.27 9.66
CA ARG A 46 7.07 -2.28 8.66
C ARG A 46 5.77 -2.67 7.96
N THR A 47 5.58 -3.95 7.67
CA THR A 47 4.36 -4.47 7.06
C THR A 47 3.17 -4.29 7.98
N GLN A 48 3.30 -4.63 9.27
CA GLN A 48 2.25 -4.44 10.28
C GLN A 48 1.88 -2.96 10.45
N VAL A 49 2.87 -2.07 10.53
CA VAL A 49 2.62 -0.61 10.58
C VAL A 49 1.89 -0.12 9.33
N SER A 50 2.21 -0.68 8.18
CA SER A 50 1.54 -0.31 6.91
C SER A 50 0.08 -0.77 6.88
N ILE A 51 -0.21 -2.00 7.33
CA ILE A 51 -1.58 -2.52 7.44
C ILE A 51 -2.41 -1.60 8.36
N ALA A 52 -1.90 -1.25 9.53
CA ALA A 52 -2.58 -0.35 10.46
C ALA A 52 -2.85 1.05 9.85
N ARG A 53 -1.91 1.58 9.06
CA ARG A 53 -2.10 2.86 8.34
C ARG A 53 -3.21 2.78 7.27
N PHE A 54 -3.30 1.66 6.54
CA PHE A 54 -4.37 1.49 5.55
C PHE A 54 -5.74 1.42 6.20
N ASP A 55 -5.87 0.75 7.34
CA ASP A 55 -7.12 0.72 8.10
C ASP A 55 -7.54 2.12 8.58
N ASP A 56 -6.60 2.90 9.13
CA ASP A 56 -6.84 4.28 9.55
C ASP A 56 -7.25 5.19 8.37
N HIS A 57 -6.59 5.06 7.22
CA HIS A 57 -6.98 5.80 6.01
C HIS A 57 -8.38 5.44 5.53
N ARG A 58 -8.76 4.18 5.60
CA ARG A 58 -10.09 3.70 5.22
C ARG A 58 -11.16 4.27 6.15
N GLN A 59 -10.93 4.28 7.46
CA GLN A 59 -11.85 4.87 8.41
C GLN A 59 -12.01 6.38 8.20
N ARG A 60 -10.92 7.09 7.94
CA ARG A 60 -10.97 8.52 7.58
C ARG A 60 -11.75 8.76 6.29
N ALA A 61 -11.55 7.93 5.26
CA ALA A 61 -12.30 8.04 4.02
C ALA A 61 -13.81 7.88 4.24
N ARG A 62 -14.25 6.94 5.09
CA ARG A 62 -15.66 6.79 5.47
C ARG A 62 -16.20 8.01 6.20
N ALA A 63 -15.43 8.57 7.13
CA ALA A 63 -15.82 9.80 7.84
C ALA A 63 -15.97 10.99 6.88
N TRP A 64 -15.05 11.13 5.91
CA TRP A 64 -15.17 12.13 4.85
C TRP A 64 -16.38 11.91 3.96
N LEU A 65 -16.69 10.66 3.58
CA LEU A 65 -17.88 10.34 2.79
C LEU A 65 -19.15 10.81 3.51
N VAL A 66 -19.31 10.46 4.79
CA VAL A 66 -20.49 10.87 5.58
C VAL A 66 -20.59 12.39 5.65
N SER A 67 -19.47 13.07 5.90
CA SER A 67 -19.43 14.54 5.96
C SER A 67 -19.84 15.20 4.65
N LEU A 68 -19.32 14.70 3.51
CA LEU A 68 -19.65 15.23 2.19
C LEU A 68 -21.10 14.93 1.80
N LEU A 69 -21.64 13.77 2.11
CA LEU A 69 -23.04 13.45 1.87
C LEU A 69 -23.96 14.35 2.68
N THR A 70 -23.64 14.59 3.95
CA THR A 70 -24.40 15.51 4.83
C THR A 70 -24.36 16.95 4.29
N ALA A 71 -23.17 17.42 3.87
CA ALA A 71 -23.04 18.75 3.28
C ALA A 71 -23.84 18.87 1.98
N THR A 72 -23.76 17.88 1.09
CA THR A 72 -24.53 17.86 -0.16
C THR A 72 -26.03 17.89 0.11
N ALA A 73 -26.50 17.11 1.09
CA ALA A 73 -27.90 17.12 1.50
C ALA A 73 -28.35 18.49 2.04
N ALA A 74 -27.54 19.09 2.91
CA ALA A 74 -27.84 20.42 3.46
C ALA A 74 -27.95 21.50 2.38
N ILE A 75 -27.01 21.52 1.42
CA ILE A 75 -27.01 22.48 0.31
C ILE A 75 -28.22 22.27 -0.60
N SER A 76 -28.55 21.01 -0.94
CA SER A 76 -29.71 20.69 -1.79
C SER A 76 -31.03 21.16 -1.16
N ILE A 77 -31.19 20.99 0.15
CA ILE A 77 -32.37 21.47 0.90
C ILE A 77 -32.42 23.02 0.93
N GLN A 78 -31.31 23.67 1.22
CA GLN A 78 -31.26 25.13 1.34
C GLN A 78 -31.54 25.86 0.03
N GLN A 79 -31.07 25.29 -1.10
CA GLN A 79 -31.23 25.91 -2.40
C GLN A 79 -32.53 25.49 -3.10
N ALA A 80 -33.29 24.54 -2.52
CA ALA A 80 -34.47 23.94 -3.10
C ALA A 80 -34.24 23.42 -4.55
N GLU A 81 -33.00 22.99 -4.83
CA GLU A 81 -32.60 22.47 -6.12
C GLU A 81 -32.39 20.94 -6.06
N PRO A 82 -33.39 20.15 -6.51
CA PRO A 82 -33.30 18.68 -6.41
C PRO A 82 -32.17 18.10 -7.26
N VAL A 83 -31.73 18.80 -8.31
CA VAL A 83 -30.62 18.37 -9.17
C VAL A 83 -29.30 18.21 -8.39
N LEU A 84 -29.09 19.03 -7.33
CA LEU A 84 -27.91 18.93 -6.49
C LEU A 84 -27.85 17.60 -5.70
N SER A 85 -29.02 17.00 -5.44
CA SER A 85 -29.08 15.70 -4.76
C SER A 85 -28.42 14.58 -5.59
N LEU A 86 -28.31 14.74 -6.91
CA LEU A 86 -27.67 13.78 -7.82
C LEU A 86 -26.14 13.78 -7.67
N LEU A 87 -25.54 14.74 -6.99
CA LEU A 87 -24.10 14.70 -6.64
C LEU A 87 -23.79 13.63 -5.60
N ALA A 88 -24.73 13.33 -4.70
CA ALA A 88 -24.54 12.37 -3.64
C ALA A 88 -24.13 10.96 -4.14
N PRO A 89 -24.82 10.34 -5.15
CA PRO A 89 -24.40 9.06 -5.70
C PRO A 89 -23.03 9.12 -6.39
N VAL A 90 -22.65 10.22 -7.00
CA VAL A 90 -21.33 10.37 -7.62
C VAL A 90 -20.24 10.38 -6.54
N VAL A 91 -20.44 11.15 -5.46
CA VAL A 91 -19.52 11.18 -4.32
C VAL A 91 -19.40 9.80 -3.70
N ALA A 92 -20.52 9.12 -3.43
CA ALA A 92 -20.51 7.78 -2.85
C ALA A 92 -19.79 6.77 -3.74
N MET A 93 -19.97 6.84 -5.07
CA MET A 93 -19.28 5.97 -6.02
C MET A 93 -17.75 6.18 -5.97
N VAL A 94 -17.28 7.42 -5.93
CA VAL A 94 -15.85 7.73 -5.85
C VAL A 94 -15.25 7.16 -4.56
N PHE A 95 -15.91 7.34 -3.41
CA PHE A 95 -15.42 6.79 -2.14
C PHE A 95 -15.50 5.27 -2.10
N PHE A 96 -16.52 4.67 -2.69
CA PHE A 96 -16.59 3.22 -2.85
C PHE A 96 -15.40 2.68 -3.66
N LEU A 97 -15.07 3.29 -4.79
CA LEU A 97 -13.92 2.91 -5.59
C LEU A 97 -12.59 3.10 -4.83
N LEU A 98 -12.47 4.17 -4.05
CA LEU A 98 -11.31 4.42 -3.21
C LEU A 98 -11.16 3.33 -2.12
N GLU A 99 -12.25 2.96 -1.47
CA GLU A 99 -12.24 1.87 -0.47
C GLU A 99 -11.85 0.54 -1.10
N MET A 100 -12.31 0.26 -2.31
CA MET A 100 -11.93 -0.93 -3.08
C MET A 100 -10.42 -1.00 -3.33
N ILE A 101 -9.82 0.13 -3.68
CA ILE A 101 -8.38 0.23 -3.86
C ILE A 101 -7.66 -0.06 -2.55
N TYR A 102 -8.09 0.55 -1.44
CA TYR A 102 -7.48 0.32 -0.13
C TYR A 102 -7.60 -1.13 0.32
N MET A 103 -8.76 -1.78 0.15
CA MET A 103 -8.94 -3.19 0.48
C MET A 103 -8.02 -4.10 -0.33
N SER A 104 -7.89 -3.85 -1.63
CA SER A 104 -6.97 -4.61 -2.48
C SER A 104 -5.52 -4.48 -2.05
N GLN A 105 -5.09 -3.30 -1.61
CA GLN A 105 -3.74 -3.07 -1.11
C GLN A 105 -3.51 -3.74 0.25
N GLU A 106 -4.49 -3.67 1.14
CA GLU A 106 -4.46 -4.31 2.45
C GLU A 106 -4.30 -5.82 2.33
N GLU A 107 -5.05 -6.47 1.43
CA GLU A 107 -4.97 -7.92 1.22
C GLU A 107 -3.58 -8.37 0.76
N LEU A 108 -2.96 -7.59 -0.15
CA LEU A 108 -1.58 -7.86 -0.57
C LEU A 108 -0.59 -7.79 0.59
N LEU A 109 -0.80 -6.84 1.51
CA LEU A 109 0.05 -6.70 2.69
C LEU A 109 -0.17 -7.83 3.69
N ILE A 110 -1.40 -8.28 3.86
CA ILE A 110 -1.73 -9.43 4.73
C ILE A 110 -1.09 -10.71 4.15
N GLU A 111 -1.20 -10.94 2.85
CA GLU A 111 -0.56 -12.09 2.20
C GLU A 111 0.96 -12.04 2.38
N HIS A 112 1.58 -10.86 2.20
CA HIS A 112 3.01 -10.68 2.43
C HIS A 112 3.39 -10.90 3.91
N SER A 113 2.58 -10.41 4.86
CA SER A 113 2.77 -10.66 6.29
C SER A 113 2.76 -12.15 6.63
N ASN A 114 1.81 -12.92 6.09
CA ASN A 114 1.73 -14.36 6.28
C ASN A 114 2.97 -15.08 5.72
N GLN A 115 3.52 -14.63 4.59
CA GLN A 115 4.77 -15.16 4.04
C GLN A 115 5.96 -14.84 4.96
N LEU A 116 6.02 -13.64 5.54
CA LEU A 116 7.05 -13.27 6.51
C LEU A 116 6.95 -14.12 7.77
N GLU A 117 5.76 -14.36 8.31
CA GLU A 117 5.54 -15.21 9.47
C GLU A 117 6.02 -16.65 9.22
N SER A 118 5.70 -17.22 8.06
CA SER A 118 6.18 -18.56 7.69
C SER A 118 7.70 -18.61 7.56
N THR A 119 8.32 -17.53 7.08
CA THR A 119 9.77 -17.38 6.98
C THR A 119 10.42 -17.29 8.37
N ILE A 120 9.85 -16.51 9.27
CA ILE A 120 10.29 -16.38 10.66
C ILE A 120 10.23 -17.74 11.36
N ASP A 121 9.14 -18.49 11.19
CA ASP A 121 8.99 -19.80 11.79
C ASP A 121 10.02 -20.80 11.26
N THR A 122 10.29 -20.77 9.96
CA THR A 122 11.33 -21.59 9.32
C THR A 122 12.72 -21.29 9.87
N LEU A 123 13.09 -20.01 10.00
CA LEU A 123 14.38 -19.58 10.55
C LEU A 123 14.52 -19.95 12.04
N ARG A 124 13.41 -19.94 12.77
CA ARG A 124 13.37 -20.31 14.19
C ARG A 124 13.56 -21.81 14.40
N THR A 125 12.93 -22.63 13.55
CA THR A 125 12.98 -24.09 13.68
C THR A 125 14.25 -24.68 13.09
N THR A 126 14.82 -24.07 12.06
CA THR A 126 16.03 -24.55 11.37
C THR A 126 17.03 -23.39 11.24
N PRO A 127 17.84 -23.15 12.26
CA PRO A 127 18.89 -22.13 12.21
C PRO A 127 19.87 -22.41 11.07
N GLY A 128 20.06 -21.43 10.17
CA GLY A 128 20.91 -21.57 8.99
C GLY A 128 20.21 -22.11 7.74
N ALA A 129 18.88 -22.31 7.77
CA ALA A 129 18.12 -22.60 6.58
C ALA A 129 18.29 -21.45 5.57
N GLU A 130 18.73 -21.79 4.35
CA GLU A 130 18.59 -20.84 3.25
C GLU A 130 17.10 -20.63 2.99
N VAL A 131 16.63 -19.40 3.20
CA VAL A 131 15.26 -19.02 2.84
C VAL A 131 15.22 -18.85 1.32
N ALA A 132 15.20 -20.02 0.65
CA ALA A 132 15.20 -20.11 -0.80
C ALA A 132 13.94 -19.41 -1.35
N GLY A 133 14.13 -18.34 -2.11
CA GLY A 133 13.06 -17.64 -2.81
C GLY A 133 12.45 -16.45 -2.06
N TYR A 134 12.87 -16.14 -0.84
CA TYR A 134 12.45 -14.91 -0.19
C TYR A 134 13.08 -13.70 -0.89
N GLN A 135 12.23 -12.88 -1.49
CA GLN A 135 12.65 -11.66 -2.15
C GLN A 135 12.35 -10.45 -1.27
N PHE A 136 13.38 -9.95 -0.59
CA PHE A 136 13.27 -8.69 0.14
C PHE A 136 12.79 -7.56 -0.76
N GLY A 137 11.82 -6.80 -0.30
CA GLY A 137 11.41 -5.57 -0.96
C GLY A 137 9.92 -5.38 -1.09
N PHE A 138 9.38 -4.59 -0.19
CA PHE A 138 8.00 -4.15 -0.12
C PHE A 138 7.45 -3.63 -1.48
N GLY A 139 8.28 -2.92 -2.26
CA GLY A 139 7.87 -2.37 -3.56
C GLY A 139 7.53 -3.41 -4.63
N ARG A 140 8.05 -4.62 -4.52
CA ARG A 140 7.79 -5.68 -5.53
C ARG A 140 6.41 -6.33 -5.37
N VAL A 141 5.86 -6.31 -4.17
CA VAL A 141 4.51 -6.82 -3.89
C VAL A 141 3.48 -6.06 -4.72
N PHE A 142 3.60 -4.73 -4.78
CA PHE A 142 2.67 -3.87 -5.53
C PHE A 142 2.82 -3.96 -7.05
N VAL A 143 4.01 -4.24 -7.56
CA VAL A 143 4.26 -4.31 -9.02
C VAL A 143 3.71 -5.61 -9.62
N ARG A 144 3.64 -6.69 -8.84
CA ARG A 144 3.26 -8.02 -9.34
C ARG A 144 1.75 -8.23 -9.45
N HIS A 145 0.93 -7.47 -8.73
CA HIS A 145 -0.51 -7.63 -8.71
C HIS A 145 -1.19 -6.71 -9.72
N ARG A 146 -1.64 -7.32 -10.81
CA ARG A 146 -2.54 -6.69 -11.77
C ARG A 146 -3.91 -6.57 -11.11
N PHE A 147 -4.47 -5.36 -11.10
CA PHE A 147 -5.84 -5.09 -10.64
C PHE A 147 -6.82 -6.08 -11.30
N ARG A 148 -7.41 -6.98 -10.50
CA ARG A 148 -8.38 -7.98 -10.96
C ARG A 148 -9.75 -7.62 -10.44
N PRO A 149 -10.62 -6.96 -11.23
CA PRO A 149 -11.93 -6.49 -10.75
C PRO A 149 -12.82 -7.61 -10.22
N LEU A 150 -12.74 -8.82 -10.80
CA LEU A 150 -13.53 -9.97 -10.33
C LEU A 150 -13.10 -10.50 -8.95
N ALA A 151 -11.81 -10.41 -8.61
CA ALA A 151 -11.34 -10.80 -7.28
C ALA A 151 -11.89 -9.83 -6.22
N ILE A 152 -12.05 -8.57 -6.56
CA ILE A 152 -12.54 -7.52 -5.71
C ILE A 152 -14.00 -7.77 -5.28
N TRP A 153 -14.88 -8.24 -6.19
CA TRP A 153 -16.26 -8.58 -5.85
C TRP A 153 -16.36 -9.71 -4.80
N ARG A 154 -15.47 -10.71 -4.86
CA ARG A 154 -15.39 -11.74 -3.82
C ARG A 154 -14.95 -11.15 -2.47
N LEU A 155 -13.98 -10.25 -2.51
CA LEU A 155 -13.48 -9.57 -1.31
C LEU A 155 -14.57 -8.77 -0.58
N ILE A 156 -15.46 -8.10 -1.35
CA ILE A 156 -16.60 -7.37 -0.78
C ILE A 156 -17.60 -8.34 -0.16
N ALA A 157 -17.91 -9.43 -0.85
CA ALA A 157 -18.88 -10.42 -0.36
C ALA A 157 -18.41 -11.07 0.95
N ASP A 158 -17.11 -11.25 1.13
CA ASP A 158 -16.52 -11.85 2.33
C ASP A 158 -16.42 -10.85 3.51
N ARG A 159 -16.59 -9.54 3.26
CA ARG A 159 -16.51 -8.50 4.30
C ARG A 159 -17.88 -7.87 4.55
N GLU A 160 -18.71 -8.53 5.34
CA GLU A 160 -20.08 -8.12 5.66
C GLU A 160 -20.21 -6.66 6.12
N HIS A 161 -19.27 -6.14 6.92
CA HIS A 161 -19.29 -4.76 7.40
C HIS A 161 -19.17 -3.71 6.29
N VAL A 162 -18.48 -4.00 5.19
CA VAL A 162 -18.38 -3.11 4.02
C VAL A 162 -19.70 -3.10 3.27
N THR A 163 -20.29 -4.27 3.06
CA THR A 163 -21.58 -4.45 2.40
C THR A 163 -22.69 -3.73 3.17
N TRP A 164 -22.74 -3.88 4.50
CA TRP A 164 -23.72 -3.19 5.34
C TRP A 164 -23.53 -1.67 5.32
N PHE A 165 -22.29 -1.18 5.39
CA PHE A 165 -22.03 0.26 5.36
C PHE A 165 -22.48 0.89 4.03
N TYR A 166 -22.04 0.36 2.90
CA TYR A 166 -22.42 0.92 1.60
C TYR A 166 -23.88 0.62 1.23
N GLY A 167 -24.43 -0.51 1.66
CA GLY A 167 -25.86 -0.77 1.58
C GLY A 167 -26.68 0.30 2.29
N GLY A 168 -26.31 0.65 3.53
CA GLY A 168 -26.92 1.73 4.28
C GLY A 168 -26.79 3.10 3.60
N VAL A 169 -25.62 3.40 3.06
CA VAL A 169 -25.38 4.64 2.28
C VAL A 169 -26.30 4.71 1.06
N VAL A 170 -26.42 3.62 0.29
CA VAL A 170 -27.27 3.56 -0.90
C VAL A 170 -28.75 3.78 -0.52
N VAL A 171 -29.23 3.11 0.53
CA VAL A 171 -30.61 3.29 1.02
C VAL A 171 -30.85 4.74 1.44
N ALA A 172 -29.94 5.33 2.22
CA ALA A 172 -30.05 6.72 2.64
C ALA A 172 -30.07 7.69 1.45
N MET A 173 -29.22 7.47 0.44
CA MET A 173 -29.18 8.29 -0.75
C MET A 173 -30.45 8.18 -1.59
N VAL A 174 -30.95 6.96 -1.82
CA VAL A 174 -32.20 6.76 -2.58
C VAL A 174 -33.35 7.46 -1.87
N THR A 175 -33.46 7.28 -0.56
CA THR A 175 -34.47 7.97 0.25
C THR A 175 -34.34 9.48 0.12
N PHE A 176 -33.14 10.02 0.23
CA PHE A 176 -32.89 11.45 0.12
C PHE A 176 -33.28 12.01 -1.28
N VAL A 177 -32.86 11.34 -2.35
CA VAL A 177 -33.19 11.75 -3.72
C VAL A 177 -34.70 11.72 -3.93
N VAL A 178 -35.39 10.65 -3.52
CA VAL A 178 -36.86 10.55 -3.64
C VAL A 178 -37.54 11.70 -2.88
N LEU A 179 -37.14 11.97 -1.64
CA LEU A 179 -37.69 13.06 -0.86
C LEU A 179 -37.45 14.43 -1.52
N ALA A 180 -36.22 14.67 -2.04
CA ALA A 180 -35.89 15.94 -2.71
C ALA A 180 -36.80 16.20 -3.93
N PHE A 181 -37.13 15.17 -4.72
CA PHE A 181 -38.00 15.31 -5.89
C PHE A 181 -39.50 15.30 -5.56
N THR A 182 -39.92 14.80 -4.41
CA THR A 182 -41.35 14.80 -4.01
C THR A 182 -41.74 16.06 -3.26
N THR A 183 -40.79 16.80 -2.70
CA THR A 183 -41.01 18.05 -1.93
C THR A 183 -40.73 19.32 -2.71
N SER A 184 -40.21 19.21 -3.93
CA SER A 184 -40.00 20.31 -4.89
C SER A 184 -41.25 20.52 -5.74
#